data_47787b4abc1cbeba35200b6e44479fb8
#
_entry.id   47787b4abc1cbeba35200b6e44479fb8
#
_cell.length_a   1.000
_cell.length_b   1.000
_cell.length_c   1.000
_cell.angle_alpha   90.00
_cell.angle_beta   90.00
_cell.angle_gamma   90.00
#
_symmetry.space_group_name_H-M   'P 1'
#
loop_
_entity.id
_entity.type
_entity.pdbx_description
1 polymer ?
#
loop_
_entity_poly.entity_id
_entity_poly.type
_entity_poly.pdbx_seq_one_letter_code
_entity_poly.pdbx_strand_id
1 'polypeptide(L)'
;MLLEGKTAIVAGVGPGLGRDVALLFAEHGANLVIGARRRERCEEVADEVRARGGKVEVVTLDVTSAEACAAAVEQAKSSFGRVDVLVNNAFNQGDFTTFEDADFDSWRRTMDINLWGTLQMTRTAVEPMKEQGGGRVVMINSMSAWRHQPNFGAYTISKAALESATRMLATELGQHGIRVNGIHPGYIWGDSVKLYFQMLAADRGVTAEQVYEDIAGETCLKYLPPSAEIAGSVLFMASDLAGPVTGQSLGVNAGHWIH
;
A
#
# COMPACT_ATOMS: atom_id res chain seq x y z
N MET A 1 -8.75 -20.28 7.15
CA MET A 1 -8.47 -18.85 6.95
C MET A 1 -7.04 -18.68 6.45
N LEU A 2 -6.73 -17.70 5.59
CA LEU A 2 -5.42 -17.58 4.94
C LEU A 2 -4.33 -16.98 5.86
N LEU A 3 -4.73 -16.24 6.89
CA LEU A 3 -3.83 -15.55 7.83
C LEU A 3 -4.10 -15.93 9.30
N GLU A 4 -4.68 -17.09 9.54
CA GLU A 4 -5.01 -17.56 10.89
C GLU A 4 -3.80 -17.51 11.81
N GLY A 5 -3.91 -16.80 12.93
CA GLY A 5 -2.86 -16.65 13.93
C GLY A 5 -1.63 -15.83 13.48
N LYS A 6 -1.64 -15.24 12.29
CA LYS A 6 -0.60 -14.33 11.81
C LYS A 6 -0.83 -12.93 12.36
N THR A 7 0.24 -12.20 12.56
CA THR A 7 0.19 -10.77 12.93
C THR A 7 0.64 -9.91 11.76
N ALA A 8 -0.22 -8.99 11.34
CA ALA A 8 0.04 -8.10 10.22
C ALA A 8 0.08 -6.63 10.68
N ILE A 9 1.10 -5.91 10.22
CA ILE A 9 1.19 -4.45 10.35
C ILE A 9 0.74 -3.85 9.02
N VAL A 10 -0.26 -2.96 9.07
CA VAL A 10 -0.71 -2.18 7.90
C VAL A 10 -0.30 -0.72 8.11
N ALA A 11 0.77 -0.31 7.44
CA ALA A 11 1.29 1.06 7.51
C ALA A 11 0.60 1.93 6.45
N GLY A 12 -0.19 2.91 6.90
CA GLY A 12 -0.95 3.80 6.01
C GLY A 12 -2.44 3.42 5.91
N VAL A 13 -3.14 3.41 7.04
CA VAL A 13 -4.59 3.13 7.08
C VAL A 13 -5.38 4.44 7.03
N GLY A 14 -6.38 4.45 6.16
CA GLY A 14 -7.35 5.50 5.96
C GLY A 14 -8.49 4.97 5.09
N PRO A 15 -9.47 5.78 4.68
CA PRO A 15 -10.53 5.33 3.79
C PRO A 15 -9.92 4.82 2.46
N GLY A 16 -10.38 3.69 1.97
CA GLY A 16 -9.88 3.02 0.74
C GLY A 16 -8.99 1.81 1.05
N LEU A 17 -7.91 1.61 0.27
CA LEU A 17 -7.17 0.34 0.26
C LEU A 17 -6.67 -0.10 1.65
N GLY A 18 -6.13 0.80 2.45
CA GLY A 18 -5.62 0.44 3.78
C GLY A 18 -6.72 -0.09 4.72
N ARG A 19 -7.93 0.49 4.65
CA ARG A 19 -9.11 0.00 5.37
C ARG A 19 -9.52 -1.39 4.87
N ASP A 20 -9.66 -1.55 3.56
CA ASP A 20 -10.16 -2.81 2.99
C ASP A 20 -9.16 -3.95 3.18
N VAL A 21 -7.85 -3.67 3.14
CA VAL A 21 -6.82 -4.64 3.52
C VAL A 21 -6.96 -5.04 5.00
N ALA A 22 -7.14 -4.09 5.92
CA ALA A 22 -7.29 -4.39 7.34
C ALA A 22 -8.53 -5.27 7.60
N LEU A 23 -9.67 -4.92 7.00
CA LEU A 23 -10.91 -5.68 7.15
C LEU A 23 -10.77 -7.10 6.58
N LEU A 24 -10.23 -7.23 5.37
CA LEU A 24 -10.04 -8.52 4.72
C LEU A 24 -9.05 -9.42 5.47
N PHE A 25 -7.96 -8.84 6.00
CA PHE A 25 -6.99 -9.59 6.80
C PHE A 25 -7.61 -10.10 8.11
N ALA A 26 -8.42 -9.28 8.78
CA ALA A 26 -9.16 -9.69 9.97
C ALA A 26 -10.15 -10.83 9.67
N GLU A 27 -10.89 -10.74 8.57
CA GLU A 27 -11.81 -11.80 8.10
C GLU A 27 -11.06 -13.12 7.81
N HIS A 28 -9.78 -13.05 7.47
CA HIS A 28 -8.91 -14.19 7.27
C HIS A 28 -8.07 -14.60 8.50
N GLY A 29 -8.41 -14.08 9.70
CA GLY A 29 -7.87 -14.54 10.98
C GLY A 29 -6.57 -13.87 11.42
N ALA A 30 -6.17 -12.77 10.79
CA ALA A 30 -5.00 -12.02 11.23
C ALA A 30 -5.27 -11.19 12.50
N ASN A 31 -4.26 -11.11 13.38
CA ASN A 31 -4.16 -10.06 14.36
C ASN A 31 -3.56 -8.81 13.67
N LEU A 32 -4.05 -7.63 13.97
CA LEU A 32 -3.68 -6.42 13.24
C LEU A 32 -3.03 -5.38 14.14
N VAL A 33 -1.97 -4.74 13.62
CA VAL A 33 -1.54 -3.40 14.04
C VAL A 33 -1.75 -2.48 12.85
N ILE A 34 -2.59 -1.47 13.02
CA ILE A 34 -2.88 -0.51 11.97
C ILE A 34 -2.40 0.88 12.36
N GLY A 35 -1.81 1.61 11.42
CA GLY A 35 -1.25 2.90 11.73
C GLY A 35 -1.28 3.90 10.58
N ALA A 36 -1.47 5.17 10.94
CA ALA A 36 -1.31 6.33 10.10
C ALA A 36 -1.02 7.56 10.96
N ARG A 37 -0.68 8.69 10.33
CA ARG A 37 -0.46 9.96 11.03
C ARG A 37 -1.70 10.48 11.77
N ARG A 38 -2.90 10.21 11.22
CA ARG A 38 -4.19 10.57 11.84
C ARG A 38 -4.76 9.35 12.54
N ARG A 39 -4.56 9.29 13.85
CA ARG A 39 -4.97 8.16 14.69
C ARG A 39 -6.49 7.94 14.64
N GLU A 40 -7.27 9.01 14.61
CA GLU A 40 -8.73 8.96 14.64
C GLU A 40 -9.29 8.13 13.47
N ARG A 41 -8.70 8.26 12.29
CA ARG A 41 -9.10 7.47 11.11
C ARG A 41 -8.73 5.98 11.23
N CYS A 42 -7.68 5.67 11.96
CA CYS A 42 -7.35 4.28 12.26
C CYS A 42 -8.31 3.69 13.29
N GLU A 43 -8.75 4.47 14.28
CA GLU A 43 -9.75 4.00 15.26
C GLU A 43 -11.10 3.70 14.60
N GLU A 44 -11.56 4.51 13.64
CA GLU A 44 -12.78 4.22 12.85
C GLU A 44 -12.67 2.83 12.17
N VAL A 45 -11.53 2.52 11.56
CA VAL A 45 -11.29 1.21 10.93
C VAL A 45 -11.16 0.10 11.97
N ALA A 46 -10.51 0.39 13.10
CA ALA A 46 -10.38 -0.57 14.19
C ALA A 46 -11.75 -0.96 14.78
N ASP A 47 -12.66 -0.01 14.91
CA ASP A 47 -14.02 -0.30 15.37
C ASP A 47 -14.77 -1.22 14.41
N GLU A 48 -14.58 -1.03 13.09
CA GLU A 48 -15.15 -1.95 12.10
C GLU A 48 -14.53 -3.36 12.19
N VAL A 49 -13.21 -3.47 12.42
CA VAL A 49 -12.54 -4.76 12.64
C VAL A 49 -13.05 -5.44 13.90
N ARG A 50 -13.15 -4.71 15.01
CA ARG A 50 -13.64 -5.23 16.30
C ARG A 50 -15.12 -5.68 16.21
N ALA A 51 -15.96 -4.92 15.51
CA ALA A 51 -17.36 -5.25 15.28
C ALA A 51 -17.54 -6.58 14.52
N ARG A 52 -16.52 -7.00 13.75
CA ARG A 52 -16.48 -8.29 13.03
C ARG A 52 -15.74 -9.39 13.83
N GLY A 53 -15.38 -9.12 15.09
CA GLY A 53 -14.67 -10.08 15.96
C GLY A 53 -13.16 -10.16 15.74
N GLY A 54 -12.58 -9.27 14.93
CA GLY A 54 -11.15 -9.20 14.69
C GLY A 54 -10.39 -8.56 15.85
N LYS A 55 -9.09 -8.88 15.97
CA LYS A 55 -8.17 -8.28 16.94
C LYS A 55 -7.33 -7.22 16.28
N VAL A 56 -7.34 -6.00 16.83
CA VAL A 56 -6.63 -4.86 16.25
C VAL A 56 -6.14 -3.89 17.31
N GLU A 57 -4.89 -3.47 17.14
CA GLU A 57 -4.25 -2.37 17.87
C GLU A 57 -4.04 -1.19 16.92
N VAL A 58 -4.15 0.03 17.45
CA VAL A 58 -3.97 1.26 16.69
C VAL A 58 -2.74 2.01 17.18
N VAL A 59 -1.91 2.43 16.23
CA VAL A 59 -0.72 3.26 16.51
C VAL A 59 -0.75 4.55 15.69
N THR A 60 -0.20 5.63 16.22
CA THR A 60 0.13 6.80 15.40
C THR A 60 1.43 6.48 14.66
N LEU A 61 1.37 6.44 13.33
CA LEU A 61 2.50 6.03 12.50
C LEU A 61 2.81 7.07 11.42
N ASP A 62 3.93 7.75 11.61
CA ASP A 62 4.62 8.46 10.54
C ASP A 62 5.80 7.59 10.10
N VAL A 63 5.75 7.08 8.86
CA VAL A 63 6.79 6.18 8.33
C VAL A 63 8.15 6.86 8.18
N THR A 64 8.21 8.19 8.20
CA THR A 64 9.45 8.97 8.18
C THR A 64 10.12 9.06 9.54
N SER A 65 9.43 8.70 10.64
CA SER A 65 9.98 8.63 11.98
C SER A 65 10.41 7.20 12.32
N ALA A 66 11.69 7.02 12.63
CA ALA A 66 12.23 5.74 13.07
C ALA A 66 11.59 5.27 14.38
N GLU A 67 11.30 6.20 15.29
CA GLU A 67 10.67 5.94 16.59
C GLU A 67 9.23 5.45 16.40
N ALA A 68 8.46 6.07 15.48
CA ALA A 68 7.10 5.65 15.20
C ALA A 68 7.06 4.26 14.53
N CYS A 69 8.01 3.97 13.63
CA CYS A 69 8.16 2.64 13.04
C CYS A 69 8.50 1.58 14.11
N ALA A 70 9.43 1.89 15.01
CA ALA A 70 9.79 1.00 16.12
C ALA A 70 8.60 0.75 17.06
N ALA A 71 7.84 1.79 17.41
CA ALA A 71 6.65 1.67 18.24
C ALA A 71 5.58 0.76 17.61
N ALA A 72 5.38 0.83 16.29
CA ALA A 72 4.43 -0.03 15.58
C ALA A 72 4.84 -1.51 15.63
N VAL A 73 6.13 -1.81 15.46
CA VAL A 73 6.66 -3.17 15.56
C VAL A 73 6.60 -3.68 17.01
N GLU A 74 6.95 -2.86 17.99
CA GLU A 74 6.87 -3.23 19.40
C GLU A 74 5.42 -3.46 19.83
N GLN A 75 4.46 -2.68 19.34
CA GLN A 75 3.04 -2.93 19.57
C GLN A 75 2.61 -4.31 19.06
N ALA A 76 3.08 -4.71 17.87
CA ALA A 76 2.78 -6.03 17.33
C ALA A 76 3.40 -7.15 18.17
N LYS A 77 4.64 -6.98 18.62
CA LYS A 77 5.33 -7.95 19.49
C LYS A 77 4.67 -8.06 20.87
N SER A 78 4.36 -6.95 21.50
CA SER A 78 3.79 -6.93 22.86
C SER A 78 2.35 -7.45 22.89
N SER A 79 1.51 -7.12 21.90
CA SER A 79 0.11 -7.55 21.87
C SER A 79 -0.08 -8.96 21.31
N PHE A 80 0.74 -9.38 20.33
CA PHE A 80 0.51 -10.60 19.56
C PHE A 80 1.72 -11.54 19.47
N GLY A 81 2.87 -11.14 20.03
CA GLY A 81 4.07 -11.97 20.15
C GLY A 81 4.90 -12.13 18.88
N ARG A 82 4.47 -11.58 17.73
CA ARG A 82 5.11 -11.80 16.43
C ARG A 82 4.81 -10.73 15.39
N VAL A 83 5.57 -10.71 14.28
CA VAL A 83 5.31 -9.91 13.07
C VAL A 83 5.46 -10.80 11.85
N ASP A 84 4.36 -11.18 11.22
CA ASP A 84 4.38 -12.07 10.05
C ASP A 84 4.26 -11.34 8.72
N VAL A 85 3.48 -10.26 8.71
CA VAL A 85 3.17 -9.51 7.49
C VAL A 85 3.37 -8.02 7.72
N LEU A 86 4.01 -7.36 6.77
CA LEU A 86 4.01 -5.90 6.66
C LEU A 86 3.39 -5.49 5.33
N VAL A 87 2.36 -4.63 5.37
CA VAL A 87 1.81 -3.97 4.20
C VAL A 87 2.21 -2.50 4.24
N ASN A 88 3.07 -2.09 3.32
CA ASN A 88 3.49 -0.70 3.14
C ASN A 88 2.52 0.00 2.19
N ASN A 89 1.52 0.67 2.76
CA ASN A 89 0.47 1.39 2.02
C ASN A 89 0.52 2.91 2.22
N ALA A 90 1.34 3.43 3.12
CA ALA A 90 1.51 4.87 3.29
C ALA A 90 2.10 5.51 2.03
N PHE A 91 1.51 6.62 1.58
CA PHE A 91 2.01 7.35 0.42
C PHE A 91 1.70 8.85 0.48
N ASN A 92 2.45 9.60 -0.32
CA ASN A 92 2.19 10.98 -0.71
C ASN A 92 2.11 11.02 -2.24
N GLN A 93 1.06 11.64 -2.77
CA GLN A 93 0.85 11.75 -4.21
C GLN A 93 1.73 12.83 -4.85
N GLY A 94 2.27 13.74 -4.02
CA GLY A 94 3.05 14.90 -4.49
C GLY A 94 2.17 15.97 -5.12
N ASP A 95 2.82 16.89 -5.80
CA ASP A 95 2.18 17.98 -6.53
C ASP A 95 1.90 17.54 -7.98
N PHE A 96 0.79 18.04 -8.53
CA PHE A 96 0.42 17.82 -9.92
C PHE A 96 0.96 18.97 -10.79
N THR A 97 2.29 19.03 -10.95
CA THR A 97 2.97 20.08 -11.71
C THR A 97 3.83 19.50 -12.83
N THR A 98 4.07 20.29 -13.87
CA THR A 98 5.06 19.93 -14.90
C THR A 98 6.46 19.90 -14.30
N PHE A 99 7.40 19.29 -15.01
CA PHE A 99 8.80 19.29 -14.57
C PHE A 99 9.40 20.70 -14.49
N GLU A 100 8.99 21.57 -15.40
CA GLU A 100 9.49 22.96 -15.48
C GLU A 100 9.06 23.80 -14.27
N ASP A 101 7.86 23.51 -13.72
CA ASP A 101 7.29 24.22 -12.57
C ASP A 101 7.46 23.45 -11.25
N ALA A 102 8.28 22.40 -11.24
CA ALA A 102 8.40 21.49 -10.10
C ALA A 102 9.05 22.14 -8.89
N ASP A 103 8.40 22.04 -7.73
CA ASP A 103 9.01 22.28 -6.42
C ASP A 103 9.80 21.04 -5.98
N PHE A 104 11.12 21.07 -6.11
CA PHE A 104 11.96 19.95 -5.69
C PHE A 104 11.95 19.66 -4.19
N ASP A 105 11.55 20.61 -3.33
CA ASP A 105 11.35 20.31 -1.92
C ASP A 105 10.08 19.49 -1.70
N SER A 106 9.03 19.74 -2.46
CA SER A 106 7.86 18.87 -2.52
C SER A 106 8.20 17.47 -3.06
N TRP A 107 9.05 17.39 -4.09
CA TRP A 107 9.52 16.10 -4.61
C TRP A 107 10.33 15.31 -3.58
N ARG A 108 11.22 15.97 -2.82
CA ARG A 108 11.96 15.34 -1.72
C ARG A 108 11.01 14.79 -0.66
N ARG A 109 10.01 15.59 -0.22
CA ARG A 109 8.99 15.12 0.73
C ARG A 109 8.22 13.90 0.22
N THR A 110 7.94 13.84 -1.07
CA THR A 110 7.28 12.68 -1.70
C THR A 110 8.18 11.46 -1.66
N MET A 111 9.47 11.61 -1.97
CA MET A 111 10.47 10.54 -1.86
C MET A 111 10.67 10.09 -0.41
N ASP A 112 10.70 11.03 0.54
CA ASP A 112 10.86 10.73 1.97
C ASP A 112 9.75 9.81 2.49
N ILE A 113 8.52 10.04 2.07
CA ILE A 113 7.39 9.19 2.48
C ILE A 113 7.34 7.89 1.68
N ASN A 114 7.33 7.99 0.35
CA ASN A 114 7.03 6.86 -0.53
C ASN A 114 8.16 5.84 -0.62
N LEU A 115 9.40 6.29 -0.51
CA LEU A 115 10.59 5.43 -0.60
C LEU A 115 11.26 5.27 0.76
N TRP A 116 11.85 6.34 1.30
CA TRP A 116 12.69 6.24 2.50
C TRP A 116 11.88 5.82 3.73
N GLY A 117 10.68 6.34 3.93
CA GLY A 117 9.78 5.94 5.00
C GLY A 117 9.33 4.48 4.86
N THR A 118 9.00 4.06 3.64
CA THR A 118 8.68 2.65 3.35
C THR A 118 9.86 1.73 3.65
N LEU A 119 11.08 2.10 3.28
CA LEU A 119 12.29 1.35 3.58
C LEU A 119 12.60 1.33 5.08
N GLN A 120 12.39 2.47 5.77
CA GLN A 120 12.55 2.56 7.23
C GLN A 120 11.59 1.62 7.96
N MET A 121 10.31 1.64 7.61
CA MET A 121 9.30 0.74 8.19
C MET A 121 9.63 -0.73 7.90
N THR A 122 10.05 -1.04 6.67
CA THR A 122 10.44 -2.38 6.26
C THR A 122 11.65 -2.86 7.07
N ARG A 123 12.71 -2.06 7.20
CA ARG A 123 13.89 -2.40 7.97
C ARG A 123 13.55 -2.74 9.41
N THR A 124 12.66 -1.96 10.03
CA THR A 124 12.25 -2.19 11.42
C THR A 124 11.45 -3.50 11.58
N ALA A 125 10.55 -3.81 10.64
CA ALA A 125 9.74 -5.02 10.69
C ALA A 125 10.52 -6.31 10.33
N VAL A 126 11.56 -6.20 9.52
CA VAL A 126 12.37 -7.34 9.08
C VAL A 126 13.16 -8.00 10.24
N GLU A 127 13.58 -7.24 11.24
CA GLU A 127 14.35 -7.82 12.36
C GLU A 127 13.57 -8.92 13.11
N PRO A 128 12.36 -8.69 13.65
CA PRO A 128 11.59 -9.78 14.25
C PRO A 128 11.20 -10.87 13.24
N MET A 129 11.02 -10.55 11.95
CA MET A 129 10.76 -11.56 10.91
C MET A 129 11.95 -12.51 10.75
N LYS A 130 13.20 -12.01 10.82
CA LYS A 130 14.41 -12.85 10.78
C LYS A 130 14.49 -13.74 12.01
N GLU A 131 14.27 -13.18 13.20
CA GLU A 131 14.31 -13.93 14.47
C GLU A 131 13.34 -15.10 14.50
N GLN A 132 12.17 -14.96 13.86
CA GLN A 132 11.14 -16.00 13.81
C GLN A 132 11.23 -16.92 12.58
N GLY A 133 12.24 -16.71 11.68
CA GLY A 133 12.53 -17.56 10.53
C GLY A 133 11.70 -17.27 9.27
N GLY A 134 11.11 -16.09 9.16
CA GLY A 134 10.43 -15.70 7.92
C GLY A 134 9.35 -14.62 8.10
N GLY A 135 8.92 -14.05 6.99
CA GLY A 135 7.91 -13.01 6.94
C GLY A 135 7.44 -12.69 5.52
N ARG A 136 6.51 -11.75 5.41
CA ARG A 136 5.96 -11.30 4.12
C ARG A 136 5.85 -9.78 4.13
N VAL A 137 6.45 -9.16 3.13
CA VAL A 137 6.38 -7.71 2.91
C VAL A 137 5.64 -7.44 1.60
N VAL A 138 4.58 -6.67 1.66
CA VAL A 138 3.81 -6.24 0.48
C VAL A 138 3.97 -4.74 0.32
N MET A 139 4.53 -4.33 -0.82
CA MET A 139 4.72 -2.93 -1.21
C MET A 139 3.55 -2.48 -2.07
N ILE A 140 2.82 -1.45 -1.64
CA ILE A 140 1.80 -0.86 -2.49
C ILE A 140 2.48 0.16 -3.41
N ASN A 141 2.77 -0.31 -4.61
CA ASN A 141 3.34 0.47 -5.71
C ASN A 141 2.24 1.21 -6.49
N SER A 142 2.45 1.41 -7.77
CA SER A 142 1.47 2.01 -8.67
C SER A 142 1.81 1.63 -10.12
N MET A 143 0.79 1.53 -10.99
CA MET A 143 1.02 1.44 -12.43
C MET A 143 1.74 2.68 -12.98
N SER A 144 1.76 3.81 -12.26
CA SER A 144 2.52 5.01 -12.64
C SER A 144 4.02 4.76 -12.73
N ALA A 145 4.55 3.73 -12.07
CA ALA A 145 5.94 3.30 -12.25
C ALA A 145 6.22 2.81 -13.69
N TRP A 146 5.20 2.35 -14.39
CA TRP A 146 5.27 1.78 -15.74
C TRP A 146 4.64 2.69 -16.80
N ARG A 147 3.47 3.28 -16.49
CA ARG A 147 2.74 4.21 -17.36
C ARG A 147 2.93 5.64 -16.87
N HIS A 148 3.89 6.34 -17.45
CA HIS A 148 4.17 7.72 -17.10
C HIS A 148 3.07 8.67 -17.58
N GLN A 149 2.68 9.59 -16.72
CA GLN A 149 1.69 10.61 -17.01
C GLN A 149 2.31 12.00 -16.75
N PRO A 150 1.99 13.03 -17.57
CA PRO A 150 2.36 14.40 -17.23
C PRO A 150 1.90 14.80 -15.83
N ASN A 151 2.60 15.70 -15.20
CA ASN A 151 2.30 16.25 -13.88
C ASN A 151 2.40 15.26 -12.68
N PHE A 152 2.87 14.02 -12.89
CA PHE A 152 3.03 13.01 -11.84
C PHE A 152 4.51 12.70 -11.53
N GLY A 153 5.44 13.64 -11.82
CA GLY A 153 6.86 13.36 -11.79
C GLY A 153 7.38 12.79 -10.48
N ALA A 154 7.18 13.49 -9.36
CA ALA A 154 7.63 13.03 -8.03
C ALA A 154 7.06 11.66 -7.66
N TYR A 155 5.74 11.50 -7.85
CA TYR A 155 5.05 10.25 -7.53
C TYR A 155 5.56 9.08 -8.38
N THR A 156 5.63 9.27 -9.69
CA THR A 156 6.12 8.27 -10.66
C THR A 156 7.53 7.81 -10.31
N ILE A 157 8.45 8.75 -10.09
CA ILE A 157 9.84 8.44 -9.73
C ILE A 157 9.90 7.67 -8.40
N SER A 158 9.13 8.10 -7.40
CA SER A 158 9.12 7.43 -6.09
C SER A 158 8.60 5.98 -6.19
N LYS A 159 7.59 5.72 -7.01
CA LYS A 159 7.03 4.38 -7.21
C LYS A 159 7.93 3.49 -8.07
N ALA A 160 8.63 4.04 -9.07
CA ALA A 160 9.64 3.32 -9.83
C ALA A 160 10.84 2.92 -8.94
N ALA A 161 11.29 3.83 -8.07
CA ALA A 161 12.34 3.53 -7.11
C ALA A 161 11.88 2.44 -6.09
N LEU A 162 10.64 2.51 -5.61
CA LEU A 162 10.07 1.50 -4.71
C LEU A 162 9.94 0.12 -5.38
N GLU A 163 9.62 0.08 -6.68
CA GLU A 163 9.61 -1.18 -7.44
C GLU A 163 11.00 -1.80 -7.50
N SER A 164 12.03 -1.01 -7.80
CA SER A 164 13.43 -1.47 -7.78
C SER A 164 13.83 -1.96 -6.38
N ALA A 165 13.45 -1.22 -5.33
CA ALA A 165 13.70 -1.61 -3.95
C ALA A 165 13.00 -2.94 -3.58
N THR A 166 11.80 -3.19 -4.11
CA THR A 166 11.08 -4.46 -3.91
C THR A 166 11.92 -5.66 -4.38
N ARG A 167 12.52 -5.57 -5.56
CA ARG A 167 13.36 -6.63 -6.13
C ARG A 167 14.67 -6.81 -5.35
N MET A 168 15.32 -5.70 -5.01
CA MET A 168 16.55 -5.70 -4.21
C MET A 168 16.31 -6.35 -2.84
N LEU A 169 15.28 -5.94 -2.11
CA LEU A 169 14.94 -6.50 -0.82
C LEU A 169 14.56 -7.99 -0.90
N ALA A 170 13.85 -8.42 -1.94
CA ALA A 170 13.56 -9.83 -2.17
C ALA A 170 14.83 -10.68 -2.32
N THR A 171 15.83 -10.14 -3.04
CA THR A 171 17.13 -10.79 -3.23
C THR A 171 17.91 -10.90 -1.91
N GLU A 172 17.94 -9.84 -1.10
CA GLU A 172 18.71 -9.83 0.15
C GLU A 172 18.03 -10.61 1.28
N LEU A 173 16.70 -10.51 1.38
CA LEU A 173 15.95 -11.05 2.51
C LEU A 173 15.47 -12.49 2.30
N GLY A 174 15.50 -13.00 1.07
CA GLY A 174 15.06 -14.36 0.75
C GLY A 174 15.78 -15.45 1.53
N GLN A 175 17.08 -15.26 1.82
CA GLN A 175 17.87 -16.17 2.65
C GLN A 175 17.34 -16.31 4.10
N HIS A 176 16.53 -15.37 4.57
CA HIS A 176 15.89 -15.37 5.89
C HIS A 176 14.43 -15.87 5.84
N GLY A 177 13.98 -16.44 4.71
CA GLY A 177 12.59 -16.87 4.52
C GLY A 177 11.59 -15.70 4.41
N ILE A 178 12.07 -14.49 4.11
CA ILE A 178 11.23 -13.31 3.97
C ILE A 178 10.94 -13.05 2.49
N ARG A 179 9.66 -13.01 2.12
CA ARG A 179 9.20 -12.68 0.77
C ARG A 179 8.86 -11.20 0.68
N VAL A 180 9.28 -10.56 -0.40
CA VAL A 180 8.97 -9.15 -0.67
C VAL A 180 8.38 -9.04 -2.07
N ASN A 181 7.15 -8.54 -2.17
CA ASN A 181 6.44 -8.38 -3.44
C ASN A 181 5.73 -7.03 -3.54
N GLY A 182 5.48 -6.59 -4.76
CA GLY A 182 4.76 -5.36 -5.07
C GLY A 182 3.37 -5.63 -5.65
N ILE A 183 2.42 -4.74 -5.34
CA ILE A 183 1.13 -4.62 -6.00
C ILE A 183 1.12 -3.27 -6.72
N HIS A 184 0.76 -3.25 -8.00
CA HIS A 184 0.68 -2.04 -8.81
C HIS A 184 -0.79 -1.76 -9.20
N PRO A 185 -1.54 -1.08 -8.33
CA PRO A 185 -2.88 -0.64 -8.67
C PRO A 185 -2.87 0.37 -9.83
N GLY A 186 -3.96 0.37 -10.60
CA GLY A 186 -4.31 1.48 -11.48
C GLY A 186 -5.10 2.55 -10.72
N TYR A 187 -6.07 3.16 -11.40
CA TYR A 187 -7.06 3.98 -10.72
C TYR A 187 -7.92 3.10 -9.82
N ILE A 188 -7.82 3.32 -8.49
CA ILE A 188 -8.68 2.66 -7.51
C ILE A 188 -9.97 3.46 -7.40
N TRP A 189 -11.10 2.89 -7.84
CA TRP A 189 -12.38 3.58 -7.80
C TRP A 189 -12.84 3.85 -6.36
N GLY A 190 -12.74 5.10 -5.94
CA GLY A 190 -13.05 5.59 -4.60
C GLY A 190 -13.02 7.11 -4.57
N ASP A 191 -13.25 7.69 -3.40
CA ASP A 191 -13.51 9.14 -3.27
C ASP A 191 -12.39 10.02 -3.82
N SER A 192 -11.13 9.65 -3.63
CA SER A 192 -9.99 10.41 -4.16
C SER A 192 -9.96 10.44 -5.69
N VAL A 193 -10.26 9.30 -6.35
CA VAL A 193 -10.31 9.22 -7.81
C VAL A 193 -11.56 9.91 -8.35
N LYS A 194 -12.69 9.81 -7.66
CA LYS A 194 -13.91 10.56 -8.02
C LYS A 194 -13.67 12.07 -7.99
N LEU A 195 -13.02 12.55 -6.93
CA LEU A 195 -12.65 13.98 -6.84
C LEU A 195 -11.70 14.39 -7.97
N TYR A 196 -10.69 13.59 -8.25
CA TYR A 196 -9.78 13.84 -9.36
C TYR A 196 -10.51 13.87 -10.71
N PHE A 197 -11.47 12.97 -10.95
CA PHE A 197 -12.27 12.96 -12.19
C PHE A 197 -13.21 14.16 -12.29
N GLN A 198 -13.72 14.67 -11.16
CA GLN A 198 -14.47 15.93 -11.16
C GLN A 198 -13.58 17.12 -11.58
N MET A 199 -12.34 17.16 -11.14
CA MET A 199 -11.37 18.19 -11.55
C MET A 199 -11.04 18.08 -13.04
N LEU A 200 -10.76 16.87 -13.55
CA LEU A 200 -10.52 16.63 -14.98
C LEU A 200 -11.74 16.97 -15.85
N ALA A 201 -12.93 16.66 -15.38
CA ALA A 201 -14.18 16.97 -16.05
C ALA A 201 -14.37 18.50 -16.22
N ALA A 202 -14.10 19.25 -15.15
CA ALA A 202 -14.16 20.71 -15.19
C ALA A 202 -13.14 21.31 -16.17
N ASP A 203 -11.91 20.78 -16.19
CA ASP A 203 -10.86 21.23 -17.11
C ASP A 203 -11.18 20.91 -18.58
N ARG A 204 -11.80 19.75 -18.85
CA ARG A 204 -12.16 19.29 -20.19
C ARG A 204 -13.53 19.78 -20.69
N GLY A 205 -14.36 20.38 -19.84
CA GLY A 205 -15.73 20.78 -20.17
C GLY A 205 -16.68 19.60 -20.42
N VAL A 206 -16.48 18.48 -19.73
CA VAL A 206 -17.28 17.24 -19.83
C VAL A 206 -17.84 16.86 -18.46
N THR A 207 -18.58 15.76 -18.34
CA THR A 207 -19.05 15.23 -17.06
C THR A 207 -18.03 14.27 -16.41
N ALA A 208 -18.10 14.08 -15.11
CA ALA A 208 -17.24 13.11 -14.41
C ALA A 208 -17.52 11.67 -14.86
N GLU A 209 -18.75 11.36 -15.24
CA GLU A 209 -19.17 10.08 -15.82
C GLU A 209 -18.48 9.82 -17.15
N GLN A 210 -18.40 10.84 -18.02
CA GLN A 210 -17.68 10.72 -19.29
C GLN A 210 -16.19 10.49 -19.06
N VAL A 211 -15.57 11.18 -18.09
CA VAL A 211 -14.16 10.91 -17.70
C VAL A 211 -14.00 9.48 -17.20
N TYR A 212 -14.94 8.97 -16.41
CA TYR A 212 -14.92 7.57 -15.97
C TYR A 212 -15.03 6.60 -17.13
N GLU A 213 -16.00 6.81 -18.03
CA GLU A 213 -16.23 5.95 -19.20
C GLU A 213 -15.01 5.91 -20.13
N ASP A 214 -14.40 7.07 -20.39
CA ASP A 214 -13.19 7.17 -21.20
C ASP A 214 -12.04 6.34 -20.58
N ILE A 215 -11.74 6.57 -19.30
CA ILE A 215 -10.61 5.90 -18.63
C ILE A 215 -10.90 4.42 -18.39
N ALA A 216 -12.12 4.05 -17.99
CA ALA A 216 -12.53 2.65 -17.88
C ALA A 216 -12.50 1.95 -19.25
N GLY A 217 -12.86 2.66 -20.31
CA GLY A 217 -12.78 2.19 -21.70
C GLY A 217 -11.36 1.86 -22.15
N GLU A 218 -10.32 2.45 -21.57
CA GLU A 218 -8.92 2.11 -21.84
C GLU A 218 -8.49 0.78 -21.17
N THR A 219 -9.19 0.33 -20.12
CA THR A 219 -8.87 -0.94 -19.45
C THR A 219 -9.39 -2.13 -20.26
N CYS A 220 -8.73 -3.30 -20.13
CA CYS A 220 -9.22 -4.53 -20.77
C CYS A 220 -10.57 -4.98 -20.22
N LEU A 221 -10.80 -4.83 -18.91
CA LEU A 221 -12.01 -5.28 -18.23
C LEU A 221 -13.14 -4.23 -18.21
N LYS A 222 -12.90 -3.03 -18.78
CA LYS A 222 -13.88 -1.94 -18.96
C LYS A 222 -14.48 -1.41 -17.64
N TYR A 223 -13.69 -1.45 -16.56
CA TYR A 223 -14.08 -0.84 -15.29
C TYR A 223 -12.83 -0.43 -14.49
N LEU A 224 -13.02 0.39 -13.48
CA LEU A 224 -11.98 0.77 -12.51
C LEU A 224 -12.24 0.02 -11.19
N PRO A 225 -11.29 -0.85 -10.74
CA PRO A 225 -11.50 -1.69 -9.57
C PRO A 225 -11.68 -0.88 -8.29
N PRO A 226 -12.65 -1.22 -7.42
CA PRO A 226 -12.71 -0.67 -6.07
C PRO A 226 -11.57 -1.23 -5.21
N SER A 227 -11.25 -0.54 -4.11
CA SER A 227 -10.15 -0.92 -3.22
C SER A 227 -10.31 -2.32 -2.61
N ALA A 228 -11.53 -2.79 -2.39
CA ALA A 228 -11.81 -4.13 -1.88
C ALA A 228 -11.30 -5.25 -2.81
N GLU A 229 -11.39 -5.06 -4.13
CA GLU A 229 -10.85 -6.03 -5.10
C GLU A 229 -9.32 -6.02 -5.13
N ILE A 230 -8.70 -4.84 -4.99
CA ILE A 230 -7.25 -4.73 -4.87
C ILE A 230 -6.74 -5.41 -3.59
N ALA A 231 -7.48 -5.29 -2.48
CA ALA A 231 -7.14 -5.92 -1.21
C ALA A 231 -7.01 -7.45 -1.33
N GLY A 232 -7.79 -8.10 -2.20
CA GLY A 232 -7.65 -9.53 -2.50
C GLY A 232 -6.27 -9.92 -3.01
N SER A 233 -5.66 -9.09 -3.85
CA SER A 233 -4.29 -9.33 -4.34
C SER A 233 -3.23 -9.10 -3.25
N VAL A 234 -3.47 -8.16 -2.34
CA VAL A 234 -2.61 -7.94 -1.17
C VAL A 234 -2.67 -9.16 -0.25
N LEU A 235 -3.87 -9.70 0.00
CA LEU A 235 -4.08 -10.92 0.78
C LEU A 235 -3.36 -12.12 0.14
N PHE A 236 -3.47 -12.29 -1.17
CA PHE A 236 -2.74 -13.36 -1.88
C PHE A 236 -1.23 -13.27 -1.62
N MET A 237 -0.61 -12.11 -1.81
CA MET A 237 0.83 -11.92 -1.59
C MET A 237 1.23 -12.10 -0.12
N ALA A 238 0.36 -11.77 0.83
CA ALA A 238 0.57 -11.96 2.26
C ALA A 238 0.38 -13.41 2.72
N SER A 239 -0.32 -14.23 1.97
CA SER A 239 -0.69 -15.62 2.32
C SER A 239 0.35 -16.65 1.87
N ASP A 240 0.18 -17.88 2.34
CA ASP A 240 1.00 -19.02 1.92
C ASP A 240 0.68 -19.49 0.48
N LEU A 241 -0.42 -19.03 -0.12
CA LEU A 241 -0.73 -19.26 -1.53
C LEU A 241 0.34 -18.67 -2.47
N ALA A 242 1.02 -17.61 -2.05
CA ALA A 242 2.13 -17.01 -2.76
C ALA A 242 3.50 -17.57 -2.29
N GLY A 243 3.55 -18.80 -1.75
CA GLY A 243 4.76 -19.39 -1.18
C GLY A 243 6.03 -19.23 -2.03
N PRO A 244 6.05 -19.61 -3.32
CA PRO A 244 7.22 -19.47 -4.18
C PRO A 244 7.39 -18.08 -4.81
N VAL A 245 6.53 -17.09 -4.46
CA VAL A 245 6.50 -15.77 -5.09
C VAL A 245 7.28 -14.78 -4.25
N THR A 246 8.40 -14.26 -4.76
CA THR A 246 9.17 -13.16 -4.19
C THR A 246 9.80 -12.31 -5.30
N GLY A 247 10.02 -11.03 -5.07
CA GLY A 247 10.57 -10.08 -6.04
C GLY A 247 9.64 -9.76 -7.21
N GLN A 248 8.37 -10.16 -7.12
CA GLN A 248 7.40 -9.93 -8.19
C GLN A 248 6.62 -8.63 -7.98
N SER A 249 6.23 -8.04 -9.10
CA SER A 249 5.36 -6.86 -9.15
C SER A 249 4.11 -7.22 -9.94
N LEU A 250 2.95 -7.29 -9.26
CA LEU A 250 1.68 -7.67 -9.87
C LEU A 250 0.87 -6.43 -10.25
N GLY A 251 0.58 -6.27 -11.54
CA GLY A 251 -0.38 -5.26 -12.02
C GLY A 251 -1.80 -5.65 -11.64
N VAL A 252 -2.46 -4.80 -10.83
CA VAL A 252 -3.86 -4.99 -10.41
C VAL A 252 -4.64 -3.74 -10.83
N ASN A 253 -4.88 -3.63 -12.14
CA ASN A 253 -5.31 -2.40 -12.80
C ASN A 253 -6.38 -2.64 -13.89
N ALA A 254 -7.09 -3.75 -13.83
CA ALA A 254 -8.08 -4.17 -14.83
C ALA A 254 -7.53 -4.26 -16.28
N GLY A 255 -6.21 -4.45 -16.41
CA GLY A 255 -5.56 -4.44 -17.73
C GLY A 255 -5.42 -3.04 -18.34
N HIS A 256 -5.36 -1.99 -17.52
CA HIS A 256 -5.09 -0.63 -17.99
C HIS A 256 -3.63 -0.47 -18.47
N TRP A 257 -2.73 -1.26 -17.93
CA TRP A 257 -1.36 -1.40 -18.39
C TRP A 257 -0.89 -2.85 -18.28
N ILE A 258 -0.34 -3.35 -19.37
CA ILE A 258 0.24 -4.69 -19.49
C ILE A 258 1.71 -4.52 -19.91
N HIS A 259 2.64 -5.18 -19.26
CA HIS A 259 4.06 -5.17 -19.59
C HIS A 259 4.66 -6.58 -19.50
#